data_e399e1c5843a921be46ba6e6c2d0ecf1
#
_entry.id   e399e1c5843a921be46ba6e6c2d0ecf1
#
_cell.length_a   1.000
_cell.length_b   1.000
_cell.length_c   1.000
_cell.angle_alpha   90.00
_cell.angle_beta   90.00
_cell.angle_gamma   90.00
#
_symmetry.space_group_name_H-M   'P 1'
#
loop_
_entity.id
_entity.type
_entity.pdbx_description
1 polymer ?
#
loop_
_entity_poly.entity_id
_entity_poly.type
_entity_poly.pdbx_seq_one_letter_code
_entity_poly.pdbx_strand_id
1 'polypeptide(L)'
;MKKYVGLAALLAAAPLYAADLVNHADNRPASLDTGAQKRVQVVNVWATWCVPCRREMPALSQWYAAEKRQRRGVRVEMAGVALDKPADVNRFLQSVPVRYPILRYTGNDSTAWMHSLGNPTGALPFTVIRAPACGNYRKTLLGEVSPQQLTQAVEAAAAQCRAG
;
A
#
# COMPACT_ATOMS: atom_id res chain seq x y z
N MET A 1 -0.66 -47.96 38.62
CA MET A 1 -0.71 -46.50 38.75
C MET A 1 -0.37 -45.90 37.37
N LYS A 2 -1.40 -45.42 36.61
CA LYS A 2 -1.22 -44.82 35.28
C LYS A 2 -1.05 -43.31 35.44
N LYS A 3 0.11 -42.76 35.08
CA LYS A 3 0.41 -41.34 35.09
C LYS A 3 -0.13 -40.73 33.79
N TYR A 4 -1.17 -39.91 33.88
CA TYR A 4 -1.64 -39.08 32.75
C TYR A 4 -0.72 -37.86 32.68
N VAL A 5 0.11 -37.78 31.62
CA VAL A 5 0.85 -36.58 31.26
C VAL A 5 -0.11 -35.72 30.45
N GLY A 6 -0.62 -34.68 31.10
CA GLY A 6 -1.47 -33.69 30.40
C GLY A 6 -0.62 -32.86 29.43
N LEU A 7 -0.88 -33.02 28.15
CA LEU A 7 -0.33 -32.18 27.12
C LEU A 7 -1.06 -30.81 27.11
N ALA A 8 -0.45 -29.82 27.75
CA ALA A 8 -0.97 -28.44 27.68
C ALA A 8 -0.72 -27.89 26.26
N ALA A 9 -1.76 -27.81 25.48
CA ALA A 9 -1.72 -27.13 24.21
C ALA A 9 -1.53 -25.61 24.45
N LEU A 10 -0.32 -25.11 24.22
CA LEU A 10 -0.07 -23.67 24.11
C LEU A 10 -0.80 -23.15 22.86
N LEU A 11 -1.98 -22.58 23.05
CA LEU A 11 -2.63 -21.74 22.08
C LEU A 11 -1.77 -20.48 21.91
N ALA A 12 -0.91 -20.47 20.91
CA ALA A 12 -0.23 -19.26 20.47
C ALA A 12 -1.32 -18.29 20.00
N ALA A 13 -1.65 -17.29 20.80
CA ALA A 13 -2.45 -16.17 20.41
C ALA A 13 -1.67 -15.44 19.30
N ALA A 14 -2.05 -15.64 18.04
CA ALA A 14 -1.58 -14.79 16.96
C ALA A 14 -1.93 -13.34 17.32
N PRO A 15 -1.00 -12.37 17.19
CA PRO A 15 -1.32 -10.99 17.45
C PRO A 15 -2.46 -10.59 16.52
N LEU A 16 -3.60 -10.23 17.08
CA LEU A 16 -4.70 -9.54 16.40
C LEU A 16 -4.21 -8.13 16.04
N TYR A 17 -3.27 -8.02 15.12
CA TYR A 17 -3.16 -6.80 14.34
C TYR A 17 -4.37 -6.82 13.42
N ALA A 18 -5.48 -6.24 13.89
CA ALA A 18 -6.57 -5.86 13.02
C ALA A 18 -5.93 -5.13 11.84
N ALA A 19 -6.14 -5.63 10.64
CA ALA A 19 -5.62 -4.97 9.46
C ALA A 19 -6.28 -3.60 9.43
N ASP A 20 -5.53 -2.53 9.74
CA ASP A 20 -6.01 -1.15 9.70
C ASP A 20 -6.37 -0.69 8.28
N LEU A 21 -6.48 -1.65 7.37
CA LEU A 21 -6.82 -1.45 5.98
C LEU A 21 -7.99 -2.34 5.58
N VAL A 22 -8.90 -1.73 4.83
CA VAL A 22 -9.99 -2.45 4.18
C VAL A 22 -10.04 -2.10 2.70
N ASN A 23 -10.48 -3.03 1.87
CA ASN A 23 -10.81 -2.76 0.48
C ASN A 23 -12.03 -1.82 0.44
N HIS A 24 -11.92 -0.74 -0.32
CA HIS A 24 -12.99 0.25 -0.39
C HIS A 24 -14.28 -0.30 -1.02
N ALA A 25 -14.16 -1.21 -1.99
CA ALA A 25 -15.29 -1.72 -2.76
C ALA A 25 -16.21 -2.65 -1.95
N ASP A 26 -15.65 -3.46 -1.04
CA ASP A 26 -16.40 -4.51 -0.34
C ASP A 26 -16.18 -4.55 1.18
N ASN A 27 -15.37 -3.61 1.72
CA ASN A 27 -14.98 -3.50 3.12
C ASN A 27 -14.27 -4.73 3.70
N ARG A 28 -13.78 -5.65 2.87
CA ARG A 28 -13.01 -6.79 3.35
C ARG A 28 -11.64 -6.33 3.87
N PRO A 29 -11.12 -6.97 4.92
CA PRO A 29 -9.77 -6.71 5.40
C PRO A 29 -8.75 -6.79 4.26
N ALA A 30 -7.82 -5.85 4.24
CA ALA A 30 -6.74 -5.78 3.26
C ALA A 30 -5.39 -5.69 3.97
N SER A 31 -4.33 -6.08 3.28
CA SER A 31 -2.97 -6.00 3.81
C SER A 31 -2.00 -5.54 2.72
N LEU A 32 -0.99 -4.79 3.14
CA LEU A 32 0.18 -4.48 2.30
C LEU A 32 1.27 -5.56 2.44
N ASP A 33 1.05 -6.57 3.25
CA ASP A 33 1.99 -7.68 3.37
C ASP A 33 2.01 -8.50 2.08
N THR A 34 3.20 -8.74 1.58
CA THR A 34 3.43 -9.52 0.35
C THR A 34 3.88 -10.94 0.63
N GLY A 35 4.12 -11.28 1.90
CA GLY A 35 4.80 -12.52 2.27
C GLY A 35 6.17 -12.63 1.57
N ALA A 36 6.55 -13.84 1.18
CA ALA A 36 7.80 -14.12 0.49
C ALA A 36 7.78 -13.82 -1.02
N GLN A 37 6.68 -13.27 -1.56
CA GLN A 37 6.58 -13.02 -3.00
C GLN A 37 7.42 -11.82 -3.43
N LYS A 38 8.30 -12.05 -4.42
CA LYS A 38 9.06 -10.98 -5.07
C LYS A 38 8.14 -10.15 -5.95
N ARG A 39 7.74 -8.98 -5.46
CA ARG A 39 6.93 -8.00 -6.19
C ARG A 39 7.24 -6.58 -5.70
N VAL A 40 7.02 -5.64 -6.56
CA VAL A 40 7.10 -4.21 -6.25
C VAL A 40 5.70 -3.70 -5.95
N GLN A 41 5.51 -3.03 -4.83
CA GLN A 41 4.28 -2.35 -4.47
C GLN A 41 4.47 -0.84 -4.50
N VAL A 42 3.54 -0.14 -5.13
CA VAL A 42 3.37 1.31 -5.06
C VAL A 42 2.16 1.59 -4.19
N VAL A 43 2.36 2.24 -3.05
CA VAL A 43 1.29 2.62 -2.13
C VAL A 43 1.23 4.14 -2.08
N ASN A 44 0.14 4.69 -2.62
CA ASN A 44 -0.12 6.13 -2.61
C ASN A 44 -1.16 6.45 -1.52
N VAL A 45 -0.77 7.24 -0.53
CA VAL A 45 -1.66 7.65 0.58
C VAL A 45 -2.20 9.04 0.29
N TRP A 46 -3.53 9.19 0.38
CA TRP A 46 -4.23 10.38 -0.03
C TRP A 46 -5.50 10.65 0.78
N ALA A 47 -6.06 11.84 0.60
CA ALA A 47 -7.36 12.20 1.17
C ALA A 47 -8.17 13.06 0.19
N THR A 48 -9.50 13.02 0.31
CA THR A 48 -10.42 13.75 -0.58
C THR A 48 -10.29 15.27 -0.47
N TRP A 49 -9.88 15.78 0.68
CA TRP A 49 -9.63 17.19 0.97
C TRP A 49 -8.21 17.65 0.57
N CYS A 50 -7.32 16.73 0.23
CA CYS A 50 -5.94 17.02 -0.16
C CYS A 50 -5.88 17.45 -1.64
N VAL A 51 -5.78 18.74 -1.89
CA VAL A 51 -5.76 19.31 -3.25
C VAL A 51 -4.65 18.75 -4.13
N PRO A 52 -3.37 18.67 -3.69
CA PRO A 52 -2.32 18.08 -4.50
C PRO A 52 -2.53 16.58 -4.78
N CYS A 53 -3.12 15.81 -3.83
CA CYS A 53 -3.49 14.42 -4.07
C CYS A 53 -4.46 14.28 -5.26
N ARG A 54 -5.46 15.16 -5.31
CA ARG A 54 -6.47 15.17 -6.38
C ARG A 54 -5.86 15.47 -7.76
N ARG A 55 -4.82 16.32 -7.80
CA ARG A 55 -4.14 16.68 -9.05
C ARG A 55 -3.33 15.52 -9.62
N GLU A 56 -2.62 14.77 -8.78
CA GLU A 56 -1.75 13.68 -9.26
C GLU A 56 -2.52 12.41 -9.68
N MET A 57 -3.66 12.10 -9.04
CA MET A 57 -4.37 10.82 -9.20
C MET A 57 -4.72 10.45 -10.63
N PRO A 58 -5.16 11.36 -11.54
CA PRO A 58 -5.40 10.99 -12.93
C PRO A 58 -4.13 10.53 -13.66
N ALA A 59 -2.99 11.20 -13.43
CA ALA A 59 -1.72 10.82 -14.02
C ALA A 59 -1.21 9.48 -13.46
N LEU A 60 -1.36 9.24 -12.16
CA LEU A 60 -1.04 7.96 -11.51
C LEU A 60 -1.88 6.82 -12.08
N SER A 61 -3.16 7.09 -12.33
CA SER A 61 -4.09 6.10 -12.91
C SER A 61 -3.69 5.70 -14.33
N GLN A 62 -3.30 6.67 -15.16
CA GLN A 62 -2.79 6.41 -16.51
C GLN A 62 -1.44 5.67 -16.47
N TRP A 63 -0.53 6.10 -15.59
CA TRP A 63 0.76 5.45 -15.38
C TRP A 63 0.58 3.97 -15.02
N TYR A 64 -0.27 3.66 -14.05
CA TYR A 64 -0.49 2.27 -13.63
C TYR A 64 -1.10 1.42 -14.73
N ALA A 65 -2.03 1.96 -15.50
CA ALA A 65 -2.60 1.26 -16.66
C ALA A 65 -1.55 0.93 -17.73
N ALA A 66 -0.54 1.79 -17.91
CA ALA A 66 0.61 1.54 -18.78
C ALA A 66 1.57 0.53 -18.15
N GLU A 67 1.87 0.68 -16.84
CA GLU A 67 2.79 -0.16 -16.09
C GLU A 67 2.38 -1.64 -16.10
N LYS A 68 1.08 -1.93 -15.98
CA LYS A 68 0.54 -3.30 -16.05
C LYS A 68 0.87 -4.04 -17.36
N ARG A 69 1.23 -3.31 -18.42
CA ARG A 69 1.64 -3.88 -19.72
C ARG A 69 3.16 -4.06 -19.85
N GLN A 70 3.93 -3.51 -18.91
CA GLN A 70 5.39 -3.63 -18.93
C GLN A 70 5.84 -5.04 -18.50
N ARG A 71 6.90 -5.54 -19.18
CA ARG A 71 7.55 -6.81 -18.84
C ARG A 71 8.83 -6.55 -18.06
N ARG A 72 8.72 -6.24 -16.77
CA ARG A 72 9.88 -5.93 -15.91
C ARG A 72 10.57 -7.15 -15.31
N GLY A 73 10.09 -8.36 -15.57
CA GLY A 73 10.59 -9.58 -14.91
C GLY A 73 10.17 -9.70 -13.43
N VAL A 74 9.40 -8.74 -12.93
CA VAL A 74 8.83 -8.73 -11.58
C VAL A 74 7.44 -8.09 -11.63
N ARG A 75 6.52 -8.58 -10.83
CA ARG A 75 5.15 -8.02 -10.74
C ARG A 75 5.18 -6.66 -10.04
N VAL A 76 4.51 -5.69 -10.64
CA VAL A 76 4.28 -4.36 -10.04
C VAL A 76 2.81 -4.21 -9.72
N GLU A 77 2.50 -3.85 -8.48
CA GLU A 77 1.15 -3.60 -7.98
C GLU A 77 1.05 -2.19 -7.44
N MET A 78 -0.12 -1.59 -7.56
CA MET A 78 -0.40 -0.28 -6.98
C MET A 78 -1.70 -0.34 -6.18
N ALA A 79 -1.74 0.39 -5.07
CA ALA A 79 -2.94 0.68 -4.31
C ALA A 79 -2.94 2.14 -3.85
N GLY A 80 -4.10 2.78 -3.90
CA GLY A 80 -4.34 4.05 -3.24
C GLY A 80 -4.95 3.80 -1.87
N VAL A 81 -4.43 4.41 -0.81
CA VAL A 81 -4.99 4.31 0.53
C VAL A 81 -5.59 5.65 0.93
N ALA A 82 -6.93 5.67 1.02
CA ALA A 82 -7.68 6.84 1.46
C ALA A 82 -7.74 6.92 2.98
N LEU A 83 -7.59 8.13 3.52
CA LEU A 83 -7.73 8.41 4.97
C LEU A 83 -9.14 8.89 5.35
N ASP A 84 -10.07 8.90 4.40
CA ASP A 84 -11.42 9.42 4.56
C ASP A 84 -12.46 8.35 4.84
N LYS A 85 -13.66 8.81 5.21
CA LYS A 85 -14.85 7.97 5.38
C LYS A 85 -15.32 7.42 4.03
N PRO A 86 -15.99 6.25 4.02
CA PRO A 86 -16.47 5.61 2.78
C PRO A 86 -17.28 6.52 1.87
N ALA A 87 -18.19 7.31 2.44
CA ALA A 87 -19.08 8.21 1.68
C ALA A 87 -18.31 9.30 0.93
N ASP A 88 -17.25 9.85 1.54
CA ASP A 88 -16.44 10.90 0.91
C ASP A 88 -15.59 10.32 -0.21
N VAL A 89 -15.00 9.15 0.02
CA VAL A 89 -14.24 8.40 -1.01
C VAL A 89 -15.15 8.05 -2.20
N ASN A 90 -16.36 7.53 -1.95
CA ASN A 90 -17.33 7.22 -3.00
C ASN A 90 -17.65 8.45 -3.86
N ARG A 91 -17.98 9.58 -3.22
CA ARG A 91 -18.30 10.84 -3.92
C ARG A 91 -17.13 11.32 -4.76
N PHE A 92 -15.92 11.25 -4.20
CA PHE A 92 -14.71 11.66 -4.91
C PHE A 92 -14.43 10.79 -6.14
N LEU A 93 -14.51 9.47 -6.03
CA LEU A 93 -14.22 8.53 -7.12
C LEU A 93 -15.23 8.59 -8.27
N GLN A 94 -16.43 9.16 -8.05
CA GLN A 94 -17.39 9.45 -9.13
C GLN A 94 -16.86 10.56 -10.06
N SER A 95 -16.11 11.52 -9.52
CA SER A 95 -15.56 12.64 -10.29
C SER A 95 -14.12 12.41 -10.77
N VAL A 96 -13.36 11.57 -10.06
CA VAL A 96 -11.96 11.22 -10.36
C VAL A 96 -11.81 9.69 -10.39
N PRO A 97 -12.23 9.02 -11.47
CA PRO A 97 -12.11 7.57 -11.54
C PRO A 97 -10.65 7.15 -11.68
N VAL A 98 -10.25 6.14 -10.90
CA VAL A 98 -8.90 5.57 -10.92
C VAL A 98 -8.92 4.10 -11.37
N ARG A 99 -7.79 3.61 -11.88
CA ARG A 99 -7.63 2.26 -12.44
C ARG A 99 -6.81 1.33 -11.54
N TYR A 100 -6.54 1.74 -10.33
CA TYR A 100 -5.88 0.93 -9.30
C TYR A 100 -6.80 0.70 -8.10
N PRO A 101 -6.59 -0.39 -7.36
CA PRO A 101 -7.37 -0.67 -6.16
C PRO A 101 -7.32 0.47 -5.14
N ILE A 102 -8.46 0.78 -4.55
CA ILE A 102 -8.57 1.72 -3.44
C ILE A 102 -8.79 0.95 -2.15
N LEU A 103 -7.93 1.19 -1.21
CA LEU A 103 -8.05 0.78 0.18
C LEU A 103 -8.44 1.99 1.03
N ARG A 104 -8.95 1.74 2.22
CA ARG A 104 -9.17 2.76 3.25
C ARG A 104 -8.43 2.39 4.51
N TYR A 105 -7.82 3.37 5.12
CA TYR A 105 -7.30 3.24 6.47
C TYR A 105 -8.44 3.35 7.47
N THR A 106 -8.52 2.42 8.41
CA THR A 106 -9.58 2.32 9.44
C THR A 106 -9.03 2.36 10.87
N GLY A 107 -7.71 2.47 11.02
CA GLY A 107 -7.07 2.60 12.33
C GLY A 107 -7.28 3.99 12.95
N ASN A 108 -6.82 4.15 14.18
CA ASN A 108 -7.03 5.36 14.95
C ASN A 108 -5.91 6.40 14.82
N ASP A 109 -4.74 6.01 14.31
CA ASP A 109 -3.58 6.88 14.16
C ASP A 109 -2.93 6.71 12.78
N SER A 110 -3.46 7.45 11.81
CA SER A 110 -2.94 7.45 10.44
C SER A 110 -1.52 8.02 10.35
N THR A 111 -1.14 8.92 11.27
CA THR A 111 0.19 9.51 11.31
C THR A 111 1.23 8.47 11.71
N ALA A 112 1.00 7.75 12.82
CA ALA A 112 1.89 6.67 13.24
C ALA A 112 1.97 5.55 12.17
N TRP A 113 0.84 5.23 11.52
CA TRP A 113 0.81 4.27 10.43
C TRP A 113 1.66 4.75 9.23
N MET A 114 1.51 6.00 8.79
CA MET A 114 2.34 6.56 7.73
C MET A 114 3.82 6.63 8.10
N HIS A 115 4.16 6.93 9.37
CA HIS A 115 5.55 6.86 9.87
C HIS A 115 6.13 5.44 9.69
N SER A 116 5.35 4.40 9.97
CA SER A 116 5.80 3.01 9.77
C SER A 116 6.12 2.69 8.30
N LEU A 117 5.46 3.39 7.38
CA LEU A 117 5.72 3.31 5.94
C LEU A 117 6.88 4.19 5.47
N GLY A 118 7.43 5.04 6.34
CA GLY A 118 8.57 5.91 6.06
C GLY A 118 8.21 7.36 5.71
N ASN A 119 7.02 7.83 6.08
CA ASN A 119 6.63 9.23 6.01
C ASN A 119 6.90 9.92 7.36
N PRO A 120 7.97 10.70 7.51
CA PRO A 120 8.38 11.23 8.82
C PRO A 120 7.49 12.36 9.33
N THR A 121 6.65 12.94 8.49
CA THR A 121 5.85 14.12 8.80
C THR A 121 4.35 13.87 8.83
N GLY A 122 3.89 12.72 8.31
CA GLY A 122 2.46 12.45 8.12
C GLY A 122 1.81 13.33 7.03
N ALA A 123 2.60 14.06 6.22
CA ALA A 123 2.10 14.94 5.17
C ALA A 123 1.53 14.15 3.98
N LEU A 124 0.59 14.76 3.26
CA LEU A 124 -0.02 14.23 2.03
C LEU A 124 0.24 15.16 0.83
N PRO A 125 0.28 14.62 -0.40
CA PRO A 125 0.30 13.19 -0.72
C PRO A 125 1.60 12.52 -0.31
N PHE A 126 1.53 11.20 -0.12
CA PHE A 126 2.68 10.38 0.21
C PHE A 126 2.66 9.11 -0.62
N THR A 127 3.76 8.80 -1.27
CA THR A 127 3.90 7.55 -2.02
C THR A 127 5.10 6.76 -1.54
N VAL A 128 4.92 5.49 -1.25
CA VAL A 128 6.02 4.57 -0.96
C VAL A 128 6.07 3.46 -2.00
N ILE A 129 7.26 3.25 -2.55
CA ILE A 129 7.60 2.09 -3.40
C ILE A 129 8.33 1.11 -2.50
N ARG A 130 7.82 -0.10 -2.38
CA ARG A 130 8.35 -1.12 -1.49
C ARG A 130 8.43 -2.48 -2.17
N ALA A 131 9.43 -3.27 -1.79
CA ALA A 131 9.61 -4.65 -2.20
C ALA A 131 10.25 -5.44 -1.05
N PRO A 132 9.44 -5.84 -0.03
CA PRO A 132 9.97 -6.46 1.19
C PRO A 132 10.79 -7.72 0.94
N ALA A 133 10.33 -8.59 0.03
CA ALA A 133 11.04 -9.83 -0.33
C ALA A 133 12.29 -9.59 -1.22
N CYS A 134 12.62 -8.35 -1.56
CA CYS A 134 13.76 -7.98 -2.41
C CYS A 134 14.74 -7.10 -1.60
N GLY A 135 15.37 -7.68 -0.57
CA GLY A 135 16.29 -6.94 0.30
C GLY A 135 15.60 -5.85 1.13
N ASN A 136 14.30 -6.00 1.40
CA ASN A 136 13.50 -5.02 2.13
C ASN A 136 13.54 -3.60 1.49
N TYR A 137 13.56 -3.56 0.15
CA TYR A 137 13.63 -2.28 -0.57
C TYR A 137 12.46 -1.35 -0.21
N ARG A 138 12.80 -0.08 0.03
CA ARG A 138 11.82 0.99 0.26
C ARG A 138 12.34 2.32 -0.27
N LYS A 139 11.50 3.03 -1.03
CA LYS A 139 11.72 4.40 -1.47
C LYS A 139 10.47 5.22 -1.17
N THR A 140 10.61 6.32 -0.45
CA THR A 140 9.52 7.24 -0.13
C THR A 140 9.58 8.49 -1.00
N LEU A 141 8.42 8.97 -1.43
CA LEU A 141 8.24 10.19 -2.18
C LEU A 141 7.19 11.03 -1.44
N LEU A 142 7.58 12.23 -1.01
CA LEU A 142 6.71 13.19 -0.32
C LEU A 142 6.24 14.25 -1.30
N GLY A 143 4.98 14.66 -1.18
CA GLY A 143 4.35 15.60 -2.10
C GLY A 143 3.89 14.94 -3.40
N GLU A 144 3.44 15.76 -4.36
CA GLU A 144 3.00 15.28 -5.67
C GLU A 144 4.11 14.52 -6.39
N VAL A 145 3.74 13.37 -6.97
CA VAL A 145 4.66 12.51 -7.69
C VAL A 145 4.29 12.45 -9.17
N SER A 146 5.30 12.60 -10.02
CA SER A 146 5.14 12.47 -11.47
C SER A 146 5.24 11.01 -11.93
N PRO A 147 4.65 10.65 -13.08
CA PRO A 147 4.84 9.35 -13.73
C PRO A 147 6.30 8.96 -13.94
N GLN A 148 7.17 9.93 -14.23
CA GLN A 148 8.61 9.70 -14.41
C GLN A 148 9.29 9.29 -13.10
N GLN A 149 8.99 9.99 -12.00
CA GLN A 149 9.52 9.65 -10.68
C GLN A 149 9.07 8.24 -10.24
N LEU A 150 7.80 7.89 -10.50
CA LEU A 150 7.30 6.53 -10.25
C LEU A 150 8.04 5.49 -11.08
N THR A 151 8.20 5.73 -12.38
CA THR A 151 8.91 4.80 -13.27
C THR A 151 10.33 4.56 -12.80
N GLN A 152 11.07 5.60 -12.44
CA GLN A 152 12.44 5.50 -11.93
C GLN A 152 12.50 4.70 -10.60
N ALA A 153 11.59 5.01 -9.67
CA ALA A 153 11.57 4.35 -8.38
C ALA A 153 11.17 2.87 -8.48
N VAL A 154 10.20 2.55 -9.34
CA VAL A 154 9.76 1.18 -9.60
C VAL A 154 10.86 0.39 -10.32
N GLU A 155 11.57 0.99 -11.29
CA GLU A 155 12.69 0.32 -11.97
C GLU A 155 13.81 -0.02 -10.99
N ALA A 156 14.17 0.90 -10.09
CA ALA A 156 15.17 0.63 -9.05
C ALA A 156 14.73 -0.53 -8.12
N ALA A 157 13.48 -0.55 -7.70
CA ALA A 157 12.93 -1.65 -6.91
C ALA A 157 12.92 -2.98 -7.67
N ALA A 158 12.54 -2.95 -8.96
CA ALA A 158 12.52 -4.14 -9.82
C ALA A 158 13.94 -4.69 -10.05
N ALA A 159 14.92 -3.82 -10.24
CA ALA A 159 16.33 -4.21 -10.36
C ALA A 159 16.82 -4.94 -9.10
N GLN A 160 16.46 -4.43 -7.91
CA GLN A 160 16.77 -5.08 -6.64
C GLN A 160 16.14 -6.49 -6.54
N CYS A 161 14.89 -6.65 -7.02
CA CYS A 161 14.22 -7.96 -7.04
C CYS A 161 14.86 -8.95 -8.00
N ARG A 162 15.44 -8.48 -9.10
CA ARG A 162 16.12 -9.35 -10.09
C ARG A 162 17.52 -9.77 -9.64
N ALA A 163 18.21 -8.93 -8.84
CA ALA A 163 19.59 -9.16 -8.39
C ALA A 163 19.68 -10.17 -7.22
N GLY A 164 18.64 -10.32 -6.42
CA GLY A 164 18.57 -11.24 -5.27
C GLY A 164 17.74 -12.47 -5.61
#